data_0a068b89a9d93cbd97febd8ff90223ef
#
_entry.id   0a068b89a9d93cbd97febd8ff90223ef
#
_cell.length_a   1.000
_cell.length_b   1.000
_cell.length_c   1.000
_cell.angle_alpha   90.00
_cell.angle_beta   90.00
_cell.angle_gamma   90.00
#
_symmetry.space_group_name_H-M   'P 1'
#
loop_
_entity.id
_entity.type
_entity.pdbx_description
1 polymer ?
#
loop_
_entity_poly.entity_id
_entity_poly.type
_entity_poly.pdbx_seq_one_letter_code
_entity_poly.pdbx_strand_id
1 'polypeptide(L)'
;MIDSVTIGHTDTEDGSKLFEIVMPRFGLGVWQMDKNECKSSIIHALNQGYRLIDTATAYGNEEAVGEAIRESSISREEIFIVTKLRRVHATGYDETLQKCRESLALLGLDYIDLYLVHAPPEDISAREDVWNAMEECMKIGLTRAIGVSNYGAAHLRDMRDYATILPSVNQIEIHPWLQRPELRKATIDIGAIPMGYSPLARGQKVNDVNIEKIANSIGCTSAQAAIKWVYDTGAITIPKSSNPDRIIENLQSLNFDISGFEKEFNLLEEFYISGWDPTTEP
;
A
#
# COMPACT_ATOMS: atom_id res chain seq x y z
N MET A 1 8.08 2.59 -18.12
CA MET A 1 7.02 1.56 -17.93
C MET A 1 7.01 1.23 -16.45
N ILE A 2 5.84 1.09 -15.81
CA ILE A 2 5.77 0.68 -14.39
C ILE A 2 6.19 -0.78 -14.30
N ASP A 3 7.19 -1.06 -13.44
CA ASP A 3 7.57 -2.43 -13.14
C ASP A 3 6.51 -3.12 -12.28
N SER A 4 6.56 -4.44 -12.28
CA SER A 4 5.70 -5.27 -11.44
C SER A 4 6.55 -6.12 -10.51
N VAL A 5 5.96 -6.51 -9.40
CA VAL A 5 6.50 -7.48 -8.46
C VAL A 5 5.53 -8.65 -8.34
N THR A 6 6.07 -9.84 -8.18
CA THR A 6 5.26 -10.99 -7.83
C THR A 6 5.02 -10.98 -6.32
N ILE A 7 3.78 -10.88 -5.92
CA ILE A 7 3.35 -11.12 -4.54
C ILE A 7 2.75 -12.52 -4.46
N GLY A 8 2.92 -13.16 -3.33
CA GLY A 8 2.44 -14.54 -3.18
C GLY A 8 2.17 -14.86 -1.72
N HIS A 9 1.62 -16.02 -1.52
CA HIS A 9 1.39 -16.57 -0.20
C HIS A 9 2.19 -17.85 -0.05
N THR A 10 2.79 -18.02 1.11
CA THR A 10 3.57 -19.20 1.48
C THR A 10 2.83 -19.93 2.58
N ASP A 11 2.65 -21.24 2.42
CA ASP A 11 2.15 -22.11 3.47
C ASP A 11 3.18 -22.15 4.60
N THR A 12 2.72 -22.05 5.85
CA THR A 12 3.60 -22.02 7.02
C THR A 12 4.07 -23.42 7.45
N GLU A 13 3.36 -24.47 7.03
CA GLU A 13 3.68 -25.85 7.42
C GLU A 13 4.83 -26.41 6.59
N ASP A 14 4.83 -26.22 5.27
CA ASP A 14 5.81 -26.83 4.36
C ASP A 14 6.64 -25.82 3.55
N GLY A 15 6.33 -24.51 3.67
CA GLY A 15 7.01 -23.44 2.94
C GLY A 15 6.70 -23.41 1.44
N SER A 16 5.71 -24.17 0.99
CA SER A 16 5.30 -24.16 -0.41
C SER A 16 4.60 -22.86 -0.79
N LYS A 17 4.78 -22.40 -2.04
CA LYS A 17 4.03 -21.28 -2.57
C LYS A 17 2.62 -21.74 -2.96
N LEU A 18 1.61 -21.18 -2.30
CA LEU A 18 0.21 -21.48 -2.58
C LEU A 18 -0.22 -20.87 -3.93
N PHE A 19 0.16 -19.63 -4.19
CA PHE A 19 -0.02 -18.96 -5.48
C PHE A 19 0.80 -17.67 -5.55
N GLU A 20 0.92 -17.15 -6.76
CA GLU A 20 1.59 -15.88 -7.05
C GLU A 20 0.70 -15.02 -7.94
N ILE A 21 0.63 -13.73 -7.66
CA ILE A 21 -0.01 -12.75 -8.53
C ILE A 21 0.93 -11.59 -8.82
N VAL A 22 0.81 -11.03 -10.01
CA VAL A 22 1.62 -9.89 -10.43
C VAL A 22 0.94 -8.61 -9.97
N MET A 23 1.68 -7.77 -9.22
CA MET A 23 1.22 -6.49 -8.70
C MET A 23 2.10 -5.36 -9.25
N PRO A 24 1.51 -4.27 -9.80
CA PRO A 24 2.30 -3.10 -10.19
C PRO A 24 3.02 -2.49 -8.99
N ARG A 25 4.27 -2.10 -9.14
CA ARG A 25 5.07 -1.49 -8.06
C ARG A 25 4.77 -0.02 -7.82
N PHE A 26 3.97 0.61 -8.69
CA PHE A 26 3.61 2.02 -8.58
C PHE A 26 2.11 2.20 -8.77
N GLY A 27 1.45 2.93 -7.86
CA GLY A 27 0.02 3.11 -7.86
C GLY A 27 -0.43 4.49 -7.40
N LEU A 28 -1.74 4.72 -7.43
CA LEU A 28 -2.39 5.92 -6.91
C LEU A 28 -3.07 5.61 -5.58
N GLY A 29 -2.68 6.31 -4.51
CA GLY A 29 -3.43 6.37 -3.25
C GLY A 29 -4.56 7.40 -3.36
N VAL A 30 -5.75 7.07 -2.82
CA VAL A 30 -6.93 7.96 -2.88
C VAL A 30 -7.41 8.43 -1.50
N TRP A 31 -6.56 8.35 -0.48
CA TRP A 31 -6.88 8.84 0.86
C TRP A 31 -7.26 10.33 0.86
N GLN A 32 -8.30 10.71 1.60
CA GLN A 32 -8.83 12.08 1.68
C GLN A 32 -9.25 12.70 0.34
N MET A 33 -9.62 11.92 -0.63
CA MET A 33 -10.34 12.40 -1.80
C MET A 33 -11.85 12.29 -1.56
N ASP A 34 -12.60 13.33 -1.86
CA ASP A 34 -14.05 13.20 -1.96
C ASP A 34 -14.44 12.30 -3.14
N LYS A 35 -15.73 11.93 -3.24
CA LYS A 35 -16.19 11.01 -4.28
C LYS A 35 -15.89 11.50 -5.70
N ASN A 36 -16.07 12.78 -5.97
CA ASN A 36 -15.87 13.35 -7.31
C ASN A 36 -14.39 13.45 -7.67
N GLU A 37 -13.55 13.94 -6.73
CA GLU A 37 -12.10 13.96 -6.88
C GLU A 37 -11.54 12.57 -7.07
N CYS A 38 -12.01 11.60 -6.27
CA CYS A 38 -11.55 10.22 -6.33
C CYS A 38 -11.79 9.62 -7.73
N LYS A 39 -13.03 9.70 -8.21
CA LYS A 39 -13.40 9.17 -9.52
C LYS A 39 -12.61 9.81 -10.66
N SER A 40 -12.57 11.15 -10.71
CA SER A 40 -11.86 11.86 -11.80
C SER A 40 -10.36 11.60 -11.77
N SER A 41 -9.75 11.55 -10.59
CA SER A 41 -8.32 11.28 -10.43
C SER A 41 -7.94 9.86 -10.86
N ILE A 42 -8.78 8.86 -10.53
CA ILE A 42 -8.56 7.47 -10.95
C ILE A 42 -8.66 7.34 -12.47
N ILE A 43 -9.70 7.88 -13.09
CA ILE A 43 -9.85 7.85 -14.56
C ILE A 43 -8.64 8.51 -15.22
N HIS A 44 -8.21 9.67 -14.71
CA HIS A 44 -7.02 10.35 -15.22
C HIS A 44 -5.76 9.48 -15.06
N ALA A 45 -5.52 8.92 -13.87
CA ALA A 45 -4.35 8.07 -13.60
C ALA A 45 -4.32 6.82 -14.51
N LEU A 46 -5.46 6.14 -14.67
CA LEU A 46 -5.58 4.98 -15.56
C LEU A 46 -5.22 5.34 -17.01
N ASN A 47 -5.65 6.51 -17.49
CA ASN A 47 -5.30 7.02 -18.83
C ASN A 47 -3.80 7.37 -18.96
N GLN A 48 -3.11 7.67 -17.85
CA GLN A 48 -1.66 7.89 -17.82
C GLN A 48 -0.84 6.59 -17.65
N GLY A 49 -1.50 5.44 -17.56
CA GLY A 49 -0.83 4.14 -17.45
C GLY A 49 -0.72 3.58 -16.04
N TYR A 50 -1.30 4.22 -15.03
CA TYR A 50 -1.45 3.58 -13.72
C TYR A 50 -2.32 2.33 -13.83
N ARG A 51 -2.00 1.32 -13.02
CA ARG A 51 -2.75 0.05 -12.95
C ARG A 51 -2.98 -0.43 -11.52
N LEU A 52 -2.51 0.31 -10.51
CA LEU A 52 -2.69 0.03 -9.10
C LEU A 52 -3.42 1.20 -8.44
N ILE A 53 -4.55 0.93 -7.78
CA ILE A 53 -5.35 1.90 -7.01
C ILE A 53 -5.47 1.40 -5.58
N ASP A 54 -5.10 2.27 -4.62
CA ASP A 54 -5.15 1.98 -3.19
C ASP A 54 -6.21 2.83 -2.49
N THR A 55 -7.23 2.17 -1.97
CA THR A 55 -8.30 2.74 -1.14
C THR A 55 -8.41 2.04 0.20
N ALA A 56 -9.43 2.35 0.99
CA ALA A 56 -9.79 1.68 2.24
C ALA A 56 -11.23 2.01 2.64
N THR A 57 -11.88 1.11 3.39
CA THR A 57 -13.21 1.36 4.00
C THR A 57 -13.23 2.68 4.80
N ALA A 58 -12.13 2.98 5.50
CA ALA A 58 -12.00 4.19 6.29
C ALA A 58 -12.04 5.50 5.48
N TYR A 59 -11.81 5.44 4.16
CA TYR A 59 -11.77 6.64 3.31
C TYR A 59 -13.16 7.04 2.81
N GLY A 60 -14.14 6.13 2.83
CA GLY A 60 -15.53 6.39 2.42
C GLY A 60 -15.70 6.65 0.93
N ASN A 61 -14.76 6.19 0.10
CA ASN A 61 -14.75 6.45 -1.34
C ASN A 61 -14.69 5.18 -2.21
N GLU A 62 -14.90 3.99 -1.63
CA GLU A 62 -14.86 2.71 -2.35
C GLU A 62 -15.88 2.67 -3.51
N GLU A 63 -17.07 3.25 -3.34
CA GLU A 63 -18.08 3.36 -4.39
C GLU A 63 -17.56 4.16 -5.59
N ALA A 64 -16.91 5.31 -5.33
CA ALA A 64 -16.31 6.14 -6.38
C ALA A 64 -15.15 5.44 -7.10
N VAL A 65 -14.37 4.62 -6.38
CA VAL A 65 -13.34 3.75 -6.97
C VAL A 65 -13.98 2.76 -7.95
N GLY A 66 -15.03 2.06 -7.53
CA GLY A 66 -15.74 1.11 -8.38
C GLY A 66 -16.37 1.77 -9.61
N GLU A 67 -16.97 2.95 -9.45
CA GLU A 67 -17.50 3.73 -10.58
C GLU A 67 -16.40 4.10 -11.58
N ALA A 68 -15.25 4.59 -11.10
CA ALA A 68 -14.12 4.96 -11.95
C ALA A 68 -13.61 3.77 -12.78
N ILE A 69 -13.55 2.59 -12.18
CA ILE A 69 -13.12 1.36 -12.86
C ILE A 69 -14.11 0.98 -13.97
N ARG A 70 -15.42 0.98 -13.66
CA ARG A 70 -16.48 0.65 -14.64
C ARG A 70 -16.57 1.64 -15.80
N GLU A 71 -16.27 2.93 -15.53
CA GLU A 71 -16.27 3.98 -16.57
C GLU A 71 -14.95 4.03 -17.36
N SER A 72 -13.89 3.41 -16.85
CA SER A 72 -12.62 3.34 -17.57
C SER A 72 -12.74 2.41 -18.79
N SER A 73 -11.92 2.66 -19.81
CA SER A 73 -11.81 1.75 -20.97
C SER A 73 -10.85 0.59 -20.73
N ILE A 74 -10.32 0.46 -19.50
CA ILE A 74 -9.33 -0.56 -19.11
C ILE A 74 -10.08 -1.78 -18.58
N SER A 75 -9.68 -2.97 -19.01
CA SER A 75 -10.31 -4.20 -18.50
C SER A 75 -10.00 -4.42 -17.01
N ARG A 76 -10.96 -5.02 -16.29
CA ARG A 76 -10.84 -5.23 -14.82
C ARG A 76 -9.58 -5.98 -14.44
N GLU A 77 -9.18 -6.94 -15.25
CA GLU A 77 -8.02 -7.82 -15.03
C GLU A 77 -6.69 -7.07 -15.14
N GLU A 78 -6.68 -5.92 -15.81
CA GLU A 78 -5.50 -5.07 -15.92
C GLU A 78 -5.34 -4.11 -14.72
N ILE A 79 -6.39 -3.95 -13.90
CA ILE A 79 -6.40 -3.01 -12.76
C ILE A 79 -6.25 -3.79 -11.46
N PHE A 80 -5.28 -3.41 -10.64
CA PHE A 80 -5.03 -3.98 -9.34
C PHE A 80 -5.62 -3.09 -8.24
N ILE A 81 -6.58 -3.60 -7.48
CA ILE A 81 -7.32 -2.85 -6.45
C ILE A 81 -6.91 -3.33 -5.06
N VAL A 82 -6.49 -2.36 -4.23
CA VAL A 82 -6.23 -2.56 -2.80
C VAL A 82 -7.31 -1.84 -2.01
N THR A 83 -7.95 -2.54 -1.08
CA THR A 83 -8.75 -1.93 -0.02
C THR A 83 -8.45 -2.57 1.32
N LYS A 84 -8.99 -2.01 2.42
CA LYS A 84 -8.53 -2.34 3.77
C LYS A 84 -9.69 -2.43 4.76
N LEU A 85 -9.64 -3.44 5.62
CA LEU A 85 -10.47 -3.55 6.81
C LEU A 85 -10.13 -2.45 7.80
N ARG A 86 -11.08 -1.59 8.12
CA ARG A 86 -10.86 -0.53 9.12
C ARG A 86 -10.60 -1.14 10.50
N ARG A 87 -9.62 -0.61 11.25
CA ARG A 87 -9.18 -1.13 12.56
C ARG A 87 -10.34 -1.37 13.55
N VAL A 88 -11.29 -0.43 13.63
CA VAL A 88 -12.46 -0.53 14.54
C VAL A 88 -13.42 -1.66 14.18
N HIS A 89 -13.29 -2.28 13.03
CA HIS A 89 -14.04 -3.44 12.57
C HIS A 89 -13.21 -4.73 12.59
N ALA A 90 -11.94 -4.65 12.98
CA ALA A 90 -11.07 -5.81 13.15
C ALA A 90 -11.28 -6.41 14.56
N THR A 91 -12.49 -6.90 14.84
CA THR A 91 -12.94 -7.33 16.16
C THR A 91 -13.18 -8.83 16.27
N GLY A 92 -13.04 -9.58 15.16
CA GLY A 92 -13.19 -11.02 15.11
C GLY A 92 -13.55 -11.51 13.71
N TYR A 93 -13.81 -12.82 13.63
CA TYR A 93 -14.00 -13.54 12.36
C TYR A 93 -15.21 -13.06 11.57
N ASP A 94 -16.41 -13.07 12.16
CA ASP A 94 -17.66 -12.79 11.44
C ASP A 94 -17.72 -11.34 10.94
N GLU A 95 -17.29 -10.37 11.76
CA GLU A 95 -17.27 -8.98 11.36
C GLU A 95 -16.27 -8.73 10.23
N THR A 96 -15.07 -9.31 10.30
CA THR A 96 -14.06 -9.19 9.24
C THR A 96 -14.59 -9.72 7.91
N LEU A 97 -15.19 -10.91 7.90
CA LEU A 97 -15.75 -11.52 6.70
C LEU A 97 -16.91 -10.69 6.12
N GLN A 98 -17.79 -10.17 7.01
CA GLN A 98 -18.88 -9.28 6.60
C GLN A 98 -18.33 -7.99 5.97
N LYS A 99 -17.34 -7.35 6.59
CA LYS A 99 -16.75 -6.10 6.08
C LYS A 99 -16.04 -6.27 4.74
N CYS A 100 -15.41 -7.41 4.50
CA CYS A 100 -14.86 -7.72 3.18
C CYS A 100 -15.95 -7.76 2.10
N ARG A 101 -17.10 -8.41 2.38
CA ARG A 101 -18.25 -8.44 1.47
C ARG A 101 -18.86 -7.06 1.25
N GLU A 102 -18.94 -6.23 2.30
CA GLU A 102 -19.44 -4.86 2.19
C GLU A 102 -18.52 -4.00 1.31
N SER A 103 -17.19 -4.09 1.49
CA SER A 103 -16.22 -3.40 0.61
C SER A 103 -16.37 -3.85 -0.84
N LEU A 104 -16.50 -5.15 -1.08
CA LEU A 104 -16.69 -5.70 -2.42
C LEU A 104 -17.99 -5.18 -3.07
N ALA A 105 -19.08 -5.11 -2.30
CA ALA A 105 -20.35 -4.57 -2.75
C ALA A 105 -20.27 -3.06 -3.06
N LEU A 106 -19.58 -2.27 -2.23
CA LEU A 106 -19.36 -0.84 -2.48
C LEU A 106 -18.52 -0.61 -3.73
N LEU A 107 -17.44 -1.38 -3.92
CA LEU A 107 -16.63 -1.36 -5.13
C LEU A 107 -17.45 -1.81 -6.37
N GLY A 108 -18.49 -2.64 -6.19
CA GLY A 108 -19.26 -3.22 -7.28
C GLY A 108 -18.39 -4.08 -8.19
N LEU A 109 -17.50 -4.86 -7.63
CA LEU A 109 -16.55 -5.76 -8.30
C LEU A 109 -16.80 -7.20 -7.88
N ASP A 110 -16.34 -8.16 -8.70
CA ASP A 110 -16.45 -9.59 -8.39
C ASP A 110 -15.37 -10.07 -7.41
N TYR A 111 -14.24 -9.39 -7.36
CA TYR A 111 -13.13 -9.68 -6.46
C TYR A 111 -12.28 -8.42 -6.14
N ILE A 112 -11.61 -8.46 -5.01
CA ILE A 112 -10.55 -7.51 -4.62
C ILE A 112 -9.20 -8.15 -4.94
N ASP A 113 -8.23 -7.39 -5.47
CA ASP A 113 -6.91 -7.98 -5.75
C ASP A 113 -6.09 -8.16 -4.48
N LEU A 114 -6.12 -7.20 -3.55
CA LEU A 114 -5.44 -7.27 -2.26
C LEU A 114 -6.29 -6.65 -1.16
N TYR A 115 -6.62 -7.44 -0.14
CA TYR A 115 -7.33 -6.97 1.05
C TYR A 115 -6.39 -6.91 2.24
N LEU A 116 -6.32 -5.76 2.93
CA LEU A 116 -5.40 -5.54 4.04
C LEU A 116 -6.15 -5.35 5.37
N VAL A 117 -5.58 -5.85 6.46
CA VAL A 117 -5.92 -5.33 7.80
C VAL A 117 -5.25 -3.96 7.94
N HIS A 118 -6.02 -2.88 8.13
CA HIS A 118 -5.53 -1.49 8.04
C HIS A 118 -4.55 -1.09 9.14
N ALA A 119 -4.67 -1.72 10.30
CA ALA A 119 -3.71 -1.65 11.41
C ALA A 119 -3.93 -2.84 12.35
N PRO A 120 -2.98 -3.18 13.21
CA PRO A 120 -3.18 -4.24 14.20
C PRO A 120 -4.48 -4.02 14.99
N PRO A 121 -5.32 -5.06 15.19
CA PRO A 121 -6.49 -4.98 16.06
C PRO A 121 -6.14 -4.42 17.44
N GLU A 122 -7.01 -3.57 17.99
CA GLU A 122 -6.81 -3.00 19.35
C GLU A 122 -6.86 -4.10 20.41
N ASP A 123 -7.75 -5.05 20.23
CA ASP A 123 -7.79 -6.27 21.05
C ASP A 123 -6.82 -7.31 20.46
N ILE A 124 -5.75 -7.57 21.20
CA ILE A 124 -4.74 -8.56 20.83
C ILE A 124 -5.37 -9.95 20.65
N SER A 125 -6.37 -10.30 21.46
CA SER A 125 -7.04 -11.60 21.40
C SER A 125 -7.85 -11.81 20.12
N ALA A 126 -8.20 -10.72 19.41
CA ALA A 126 -8.93 -10.78 18.14
C ALA A 126 -8.03 -11.05 16.92
N ARG A 127 -6.71 -10.94 17.05
CA ARG A 127 -5.78 -10.99 15.90
C ARG A 127 -5.86 -12.27 15.11
N GLU A 128 -5.89 -13.40 15.81
CA GLU A 128 -6.00 -14.73 15.19
C GLU A 128 -7.33 -14.87 14.44
N ASP A 129 -8.46 -14.53 15.09
CA ASP A 129 -9.79 -14.61 14.48
C ASP A 129 -9.93 -13.71 13.25
N VAL A 130 -9.40 -12.47 13.34
CA VAL A 130 -9.37 -11.53 12.22
C VAL A 130 -8.56 -12.11 11.06
N TRP A 131 -7.38 -12.67 11.35
CA TRP A 131 -6.54 -13.24 10.30
C TRP A 131 -7.13 -14.49 9.68
N ASN A 132 -7.72 -15.37 10.46
CA ASN A 132 -8.47 -16.55 9.97
C ASN A 132 -9.60 -16.14 9.01
N ALA A 133 -10.28 -15.02 9.30
CA ALA A 133 -11.31 -14.49 8.39
C ALA A 133 -10.71 -13.89 7.12
N MET A 134 -9.52 -13.27 7.18
CA MET A 134 -8.78 -12.82 5.99
C MET A 134 -8.43 -14.01 5.09
N GLU A 135 -7.92 -15.10 5.67
CA GLU A 135 -7.62 -16.35 4.95
C GLU A 135 -8.89 -16.93 4.31
N GLU A 136 -10.02 -16.92 5.02
CA GLU A 136 -11.30 -17.37 4.47
C GLU A 136 -11.78 -16.47 3.32
N CYS A 137 -11.62 -15.13 3.41
CA CYS A 137 -11.94 -14.22 2.29
C CYS A 137 -11.19 -14.62 1.01
N MET A 138 -9.93 -15.01 1.14
CA MET A 138 -9.13 -15.48 0.01
C MET A 138 -9.61 -16.86 -0.49
N LYS A 139 -9.84 -17.78 0.42
CA LYS A 139 -10.26 -19.15 0.10
C LYS A 139 -11.60 -19.22 -0.64
N ILE A 140 -12.55 -18.35 -0.27
CA ILE A 140 -13.87 -18.29 -0.94
C ILE A 140 -13.89 -17.31 -2.12
N GLY A 141 -12.75 -16.72 -2.50
CA GLY A 141 -12.57 -15.93 -3.71
C GLY A 141 -13.06 -14.48 -3.64
N LEU A 142 -13.31 -13.92 -2.44
CA LEU A 142 -13.63 -12.49 -2.29
C LEU A 142 -12.40 -11.61 -2.57
N THR A 143 -11.21 -12.11 -2.27
CA THR A 143 -9.95 -11.45 -2.57
C THR A 143 -8.93 -12.42 -3.16
N ARG A 144 -8.02 -11.92 -4.01
CA ARG A 144 -6.96 -12.73 -4.61
C ARG A 144 -5.73 -12.85 -3.71
N ALA A 145 -5.48 -11.84 -2.87
CA ALA A 145 -4.40 -11.81 -1.91
C ALA A 145 -4.83 -11.10 -0.62
N ILE A 146 -4.14 -11.41 0.47
CA ILE A 146 -4.33 -10.79 1.77
C ILE A 146 -3.00 -10.25 2.31
N GLY A 147 -3.08 -9.24 3.16
CA GLY A 147 -1.92 -8.64 3.77
C GLY A 147 -2.29 -7.75 4.95
N VAL A 148 -1.31 -7.01 5.41
CA VAL A 148 -1.45 -6.14 6.57
C VAL A 148 -0.99 -4.73 6.25
N SER A 149 -1.38 -3.78 7.08
CA SER A 149 -0.91 -2.41 7.05
C SER A 149 -0.58 -1.97 8.48
N ASN A 150 0.48 -1.17 8.62
CA ASN A 150 0.93 -0.63 9.91
C ASN A 150 1.34 -1.70 10.95
N TYR A 151 1.70 -2.89 10.51
CA TYR A 151 2.26 -3.92 11.39
C TYR A 151 3.74 -3.65 11.62
N GLY A 152 4.15 -3.60 12.90
CA GLY A 152 5.54 -3.52 13.30
C GLY A 152 6.24 -4.88 13.31
N ALA A 153 7.54 -4.89 13.56
CA ALA A 153 8.34 -6.12 13.56
C ALA A 153 7.87 -7.17 14.60
N ALA A 154 7.35 -6.72 15.75
CA ALA A 154 6.76 -7.61 16.76
C ALA A 154 5.47 -8.27 16.21
N HIS A 155 4.55 -7.46 15.65
CA HIS A 155 3.32 -7.95 15.08
C HIS A 155 3.57 -8.99 13.97
N LEU A 156 4.52 -8.72 13.07
CA LEU A 156 4.88 -9.65 11.98
C LEU A 156 5.48 -10.96 12.51
N ARG A 157 6.26 -10.89 13.59
CA ARG A 157 6.80 -12.08 14.23
C ARG A 157 5.69 -12.93 14.86
N ASP A 158 4.78 -12.28 15.60
CA ASP A 158 3.67 -12.95 16.30
C ASP A 158 2.69 -13.62 15.32
N MET A 159 2.55 -13.09 14.09
CA MET A 159 1.75 -13.73 13.04
C MET A 159 2.19 -15.16 12.71
N ARG A 160 3.46 -15.49 12.90
CA ARG A 160 3.97 -16.86 12.67
C ARG A 160 3.37 -17.91 13.60
N ASP A 161 2.81 -17.47 14.73
CA ASP A 161 2.25 -18.38 15.72
C ASP A 161 0.79 -18.77 15.41
N TYR A 162 0.08 -17.97 14.59
CA TYR A 162 -1.34 -18.19 14.30
C TYR A 162 -1.72 -18.17 12.81
N ALA A 163 -0.93 -17.58 11.94
CA ALA A 163 -1.26 -17.51 10.52
C ALA A 163 -0.95 -18.82 9.82
N THR A 164 -1.91 -19.38 9.09
CA THR A 164 -1.67 -20.48 8.14
C THR A 164 -1.07 -19.96 6.85
N ILE A 165 -1.53 -18.80 6.40
CA ILE A 165 -1.05 -18.10 5.21
C ILE A 165 -0.41 -16.78 5.65
N LEU A 166 0.87 -16.58 5.40
CA LEU A 166 1.56 -15.35 5.74
C LEU A 166 1.12 -14.18 4.84
N PRO A 167 1.17 -12.92 5.33
CA PRO A 167 0.76 -11.77 4.54
C PRO A 167 1.66 -11.59 3.31
N SER A 168 1.06 -11.21 2.17
CA SER A 168 1.81 -10.93 0.94
C SER A 168 2.40 -9.52 0.91
N VAL A 169 1.82 -8.58 1.68
CA VAL A 169 2.22 -7.16 1.74
C VAL A 169 2.10 -6.66 3.17
N ASN A 170 3.03 -5.80 3.59
CA ASN A 170 2.88 -4.91 4.74
C ASN A 170 2.95 -3.46 4.27
N GLN A 171 1.81 -2.75 4.31
CA GLN A 171 1.71 -1.36 3.90
C GLN A 171 2.02 -0.44 5.08
N ILE A 172 3.12 0.33 5.01
CA ILE A 172 3.62 1.19 6.10
C ILE A 172 4.03 2.56 5.56
N GLU A 173 4.12 3.56 6.45
CA GLU A 173 4.68 4.85 6.07
C GLU A 173 6.17 4.72 5.76
N ILE A 174 6.56 5.09 4.53
CA ILE A 174 7.96 5.09 4.06
C ILE A 174 8.20 6.35 3.23
N HIS A 175 9.22 7.10 3.62
CA HIS A 175 9.73 8.26 2.87
C HIS A 175 11.17 8.57 3.31
N PRO A 176 11.92 9.46 2.64
CA PRO A 176 13.32 9.73 2.98
C PRO A 176 13.58 10.15 4.44
N TRP A 177 12.59 10.74 5.12
CA TRP A 177 12.69 11.16 6.53
C TRP A 177 12.18 10.11 7.53
N LEU A 178 11.66 8.97 7.02
CA LEU A 178 11.23 7.78 7.79
C LEU A 178 11.50 6.52 6.97
N GLN A 179 12.75 6.08 6.99
CA GLN A 179 13.25 5.04 6.07
C GLN A 179 12.93 3.62 6.51
N ARG A 180 12.78 3.40 7.81
CA ARG A 180 12.37 2.12 8.43
C ARG A 180 13.13 0.88 7.94
N PRO A 181 14.48 0.88 7.91
CA PRO A 181 15.25 -0.23 7.34
C PRO A 181 14.99 -1.56 8.07
N GLU A 182 14.88 -1.55 9.39
CA GLU A 182 14.62 -2.75 10.19
C GLU A 182 13.21 -3.29 9.97
N LEU A 183 12.21 -2.41 9.87
CA LEU A 183 10.83 -2.84 9.63
C LEU A 183 10.63 -3.34 8.20
N ARG A 184 11.25 -2.69 7.21
CA ARG A 184 11.27 -3.20 5.83
C ARG A 184 11.94 -4.57 5.76
N LYS A 185 13.06 -4.76 6.47
CA LYS A 185 13.72 -6.06 6.56
C LYS A 185 12.81 -7.10 7.23
N ALA A 186 12.19 -6.78 8.37
CA ALA A 186 11.28 -7.70 9.05
C ALA A 186 10.08 -8.10 8.16
N THR A 187 9.59 -7.15 7.34
CA THR A 187 8.55 -7.44 6.35
C THR A 187 9.03 -8.43 5.30
N ILE A 188 10.22 -8.26 4.77
CA ILE A 188 10.81 -9.18 3.78
C ILE A 188 11.10 -10.55 4.40
N ASP A 189 11.59 -10.59 5.64
CA ASP A 189 11.93 -11.82 6.34
C ASP A 189 10.70 -12.73 6.60
N ILE A 190 9.47 -12.16 6.65
CA ILE A 190 8.22 -12.94 6.71
C ILE A 190 7.71 -13.36 5.33
N GLY A 191 8.36 -12.94 4.25
CA GLY A 191 7.97 -13.22 2.87
C GLY A 191 7.04 -12.17 2.25
N ALA A 192 6.74 -11.08 2.97
CA ALA A 192 5.89 -9.98 2.49
C ALA A 192 6.70 -8.91 1.74
N ILE A 193 6.02 -8.16 0.88
CA ILE A 193 6.60 -7.02 0.19
C ILE A 193 6.24 -5.73 0.95
N PRO A 194 7.21 -4.86 1.28
CA PRO A 194 6.91 -3.53 1.82
C PRO A 194 6.14 -2.67 0.80
N MET A 195 5.09 -1.98 1.25
CA MET A 195 4.33 -1.03 0.44
C MET A 195 4.34 0.33 1.14
N GLY A 196 4.92 1.36 0.48
CA GLY A 196 5.13 2.68 1.07
C GLY A 196 3.97 3.62 0.78
N TYR A 197 3.24 4.01 1.82
CA TYR A 197 2.32 5.12 1.74
C TYR A 197 2.98 6.43 2.19
N SER A 198 2.36 7.56 1.88
CA SER A 198 2.86 8.92 2.19
C SER A 198 4.32 9.17 1.78
N PRO A 199 4.77 8.83 0.54
CA PRO A 199 6.16 9.00 0.13
C PRO A 199 6.65 10.46 0.19
N LEU A 200 5.72 11.42 0.31
CA LEU A 200 5.96 12.86 0.44
C LEU A 200 5.75 13.36 1.88
N ALA A 201 5.71 12.47 2.89
CA ALA A 201 5.39 12.85 4.28
C ALA A 201 4.14 13.76 4.33
N ARG A 202 3.07 13.42 3.61
CA ARG A 202 1.84 14.23 3.44
C ARG A 202 2.08 15.66 2.94
N GLY A 203 3.16 15.89 2.21
CA GLY A 203 3.57 17.20 1.73
C GLY A 203 4.28 18.09 2.75
N GLN A 204 4.50 17.61 3.97
CA GLN A 204 5.08 18.41 5.07
C GLN A 204 6.58 18.62 4.91
N LYS A 205 7.26 17.79 4.11
CA LYS A 205 8.72 17.82 3.92
C LYS A 205 9.16 18.15 2.48
N VAL A 206 8.26 18.46 1.56
CA VAL A 206 8.62 18.74 0.16
C VAL A 206 9.46 20.01 -0.04
N ASN A 207 9.48 20.90 0.94
CA ASN A 207 10.29 22.11 0.95
C ASN A 207 11.55 21.98 1.83
N ASP A 208 11.94 20.78 2.21
CA ASP A 208 13.19 20.53 2.94
C ASP A 208 14.38 20.88 2.05
N VAL A 209 15.29 21.72 2.58
CA VAL A 209 16.44 22.23 1.82
C VAL A 209 17.43 21.15 1.38
N ASN A 210 17.47 20.02 2.07
CA ASN A 210 18.40 18.92 1.74
C ASN A 210 17.84 18.09 0.59
N ILE A 211 16.54 17.75 0.60
CA ILE A 211 15.92 17.06 -0.55
C ILE A 211 15.93 17.96 -1.79
N GLU A 212 15.77 19.30 -1.63
CA GLU A 212 15.85 20.24 -2.73
C GLU A 212 17.23 20.24 -3.39
N LYS A 213 18.31 20.19 -2.61
CA LYS A 213 19.69 20.08 -3.13
C LYS A 213 19.90 18.77 -3.90
N ILE A 214 19.41 17.66 -3.36
CA ILE A 214 19.47 16.34 -4.02
C ILE A 214 18.71 16.41 -5.36
N ALA A 215 17.47 16.87 -5.33
CA ALA A 215 16.60 16.99 -6.49
C ALA A 215 17.21 17.87 -7.60
N ASN A 216 17.77 19.03 -7.23
CA ASN A 216 18.47 19.92 -8.16
C ASN A 216 19.68 19.24 -8.82
N SER A 217 20.42 18.41 -8.07
CA SER A 217 21.58 17.68 -8.61
C SER A 217 21.17 16.57 -9.58
N ILE A 218 20.00 15.97 -9.37
CA ILE A 218 19.41 14.95 -10.25
C ILE A 218 18.71 15.60 -11.46
N GLY A 219 18.24 16.83 -11.33
CA GLY A 219 17.43 17.52 -12.35
C GLY A 219 15.94 17.18 -12.27
N CYS A 220 15.42 16.93 -11.08
CA CYS A 220 14.00 16.62 -10.82
C CYS A 220 13.42 17.51 -9.72
N THR A 221 12.13 17.33 -9.40
CA THR A 221 11.51 18.00 -8.25
C THR A 221 11.79 17.24 -6.95
N SER A 222 11.69 17.93 -5.79
CA SER A 222 11.81 17.29 -4.47
C SER A 222 10.79 16.16 -4.31
N ALA A 223 9.58 16.32 -4.85
CA ALA A 223 8.55 15.29 -4.84
C ALA A 223 8.99 14.05 -5.64
N GLN A 224 9.51 14.26 -6.85
CA GLN A 224 10.01 13.17 -7.69
C GLN A 224 11.19 12.45 -7.06
N ALA A 225 12.14 13.18 -6.46
CA ALA A 225 13.27 12.58 -5.74
C ALA A 225 12.81 11.70 -4.57
N ALA A 226 11.87 12.18 -3.74
CA ALA A 226 11.34 11.42 -2.62
C ALA A 226 10.56 10.17 -3.06
N ILE A 227 9.69 10.27 -4.06
CA ILE A 227 8.93 9.15 -4.62
C ILE A 227 9.89 8.11 -5.22
N LYS A 228 10.86 8.55 -6.01
CA LYS A 228 11.84 7.66 -6.63
C LYS A 228 12.67 6.91 -5.60
N TRP A 229 13.07 7.60 -4.52
CA TRP A 229 13.78 6.96 -3.43
C TRP A 229 12.97 5.82 -2.81
N VAL A 230 11.67 6.03 -2.49
CA VAL A 230 10.82 4.95 -1.96
C VAL A 230 10.75 3.78 -2.94
N TYR A 231 10.55 4.08 -4.22
CA TYR A 231 10.48 3.05 -5.27
C TYR A 231 11.79 2.24 -5.36
N ASP A 232 12.95 2.89 -5.29
CA ASP A 232 14.27 2.23 -5.41
C ASP A 232 14.65 1.43 -4.15
N THR A 233 13.96 1.65 -3.02
CA THR A 233 14.10 0.74 -1.86
C THR A 233 13.54 -0.67 -2.08
N GLY A 234 12.89 -0.92 -3.22
CA GLY A 234 12.18 -2.16 -3.51
C GLY A 234 10.71 -2.16 -3.05
N ALA A 235 10.25 -1.12 -2.36
CA ALA A 235 8.86 -1.02 -1.92
C ALA A 235 7.91 -0.73 -3.09
N ILE A 236 6.66 -1.21 -2.97
CA ILE A 236 5.54 -0.74 -3.79
C ILE A 236 5.23 0.69 -3.32
N THR A 237 5.05 1.63 -4.25
CA THR A 237 4.94 3.07 -3.93
C THR A 237 3.60 3.63 -4.38
N ILE A 238 2.86 4.27 -3.46
CA ILE A 238 1.49 4.76 -3.70
C ILE A 238 1.33 6.25 -3.34
N PRO A 239 1.95 7.18 -4.09
CA PRO A 239 1.71 8.60 -3.90
C PRO A 239 0.24 8.96 -4.13
N LYS A 240 -0.26 9.92 -3.33
CA LYS A 240 -1.61 10.49 -3.49
C LYS A 240 -1.53 11.83 -4.21
N SER A 241 -2.37 12.04 -5.20
CA SER A 241 -2.66 13.36 -5.75
C SER A 241 -4.04 13.37 -6.39
N SER A 242 -4.80 14.46 -6.18
CA SER A 242 -6.02 14.78 -6.94
C SER A 242 -5.77 15.81 -8.05
N ASN A 243 -4.56 16.34 -8.14
CA ASN A 243 -4.16 17.27 -9.20
C ASN A 243 -3.65 16.47 -10.42
N PRO A 244 -4.24 16.65 -11.62
CA PRO A 244 -3.87 15.90 -12.82
C PRO A 244 -2.39 16.03 -13.20
N ASP A 245 -1.82 17.25 -13.12
CA ASP A 245 -0.43 17.49 -13.47
C ASP A 245 0.53 16.78 -12.50
N ARG A 246 0.19 16.78 -11.20
CA ARG A 246 0.98 16.06 -10.18
C ARG A 246 0.84 14.54 -10.31
N ILE A 247 -0.29 14.01 -10.79
CA ILE A 247 -0.42 12.57 -11.08
C ILE A 247 0.59 12.18 -12.17
N ILE A 248 0.72 13.00 -13.22
CA ILE A 248 1.72 12.81 -14.28
C ILE A 248 3.13 12.96 -13.72
N GLU A 249 3.40 14.05 -12.98
CA GLU A 249 4.69 14.33 -12.36
C GLU A 249 5.16 13.19 -11.45
N ASN A 250 4.25 12.67 -10.61
CA ASN A 250 4.55 11.54 -9.73
C ASN A 250 4.95 10.28 -10.54
N LEU A 251 4.27 9.98 -11.64
CA LEU A 251 4.65 8.86 -12.49
C LEU A 251 6.01 9.07 -13.17
N GLN A 252 6.30 10.29 -13.58
CA GLN A 252 7.58 10.66 -14.20
C GLN A 252 8.76 10.50 -13.24
N SER A 253 8.55 10.39 -11.93
CA SER A 253 9.61 10.10 -10.96
C SER A 253 10.41 8.84 -11.34
N LEU A 254 9.75 7.86 -11.96
CA LEU A 254 10.36 6.59 -12.38
C LEU A 254 11.42 6.76 -13.48
N ASN A 255 11.47 7.89 -14.17
CA ASN A 255 12.42 8.17 -15.25
C ASN A 255 13.78 8.70 -14.76
N PHE A 256 13.90 9.04 -13.48
CA PHE A 256 15.14 9.59 -12.93
C PHE A 256 16.03 8.48 -12.38
N ASP A 257 17.33 8.66 -12.50
CA ASP A 257 18.34 7.84 -11.84
C ASP A 257 18.83 8.58 -10.59
N ILE A 258 18.67 7.96 -9.43
CA ILE A 258 19.14 8.49 -8.14
C ILE A 258 20.33 7.71 -7.60
N SER A 259 20.91 6.80 -8.39
CA SER A 259 22.13 6.08 -8.01
C SER A 259 23.28 7.07 -7.76
N GLY A 260 24.04 6.82 -6.71
CA GLY A 260 25.11 7.71 -6.28
C GLY A 260 24.71 8.78 -5.25
N PHE A 261 23.42 8.86 -4.89
CA PHE A 261 22.90 9.78 -3.86
C PHE A 261 22.49 9.05 -2.57
N GLU A 262 22.87 7.79 -2.39
CA GLU A 262 22.48 6.97 -1.24
C GLU A 262 22.88 7.61 0.09
N LYS A 263 24.07 8.23 0.15
CA LYS A 263 24.55 8.89 1.36
C LYS A 263 23.72 10.12 1.71
N GLU A 264 23.38 10.93 0.73
CA GLU A 264 22.59 12.14 0.89
C GLU A 264 21.17 11.78 1.35
N PHE A 265 20.54 10.76 0.75
CA PHE A 265 19.24 10.27 1.20
C PHE A 265 19.30 9.67 2.61
N ASN A 266 20.33 8.93 2.96
CA ASN A 266 20.49 8.38 4.32
C ASN A 266 20.59 9.49 5.39
N LEU A 267 21.14 10.66 5.05
CA LEU A 267 21.21 11.81 5.95
C LEU A 267 19.87 12.53 6.16
N LEU A 268 18.83 12.20 5.38
CA LEU A 268 17.48 12.75 5.57
C LEU A 268 16.70 12.05 6.68
N GLU A 269 17.15 10.87 7.17
CA GLU A 269 16.45 10.12 8.21
C GLU A 269 16.33 10.94 9.51
N GLU A 270 15.08 11.18 9.94
CA GLU A 270 14.77 11.96 11.14
C GLU A 270 13.79 11.22 12.07
N PHE A 271 13.39 9.99 11.71
CA PHE A 271 12.26 9.28 12.33
C PHE A 271 10.97 10.11 12.32
N TYR A 272 10.78 10.87 11.24
CA TYR A 272 9.66 11.80 11.08
C TYR A 272 8.38 11.06 10.70
N ILE A 273 7.46 10.94 11.65
CA ILE A 273 6.13 10.34 11.44
C ILE A 273 5.18 11.46 11.01
N SER A 274 4.61 11.36 9.79
CA SER A 274 3.72 12.43 9.29
C SER A 274 2.31 12.38 9.85
N GLY A 275 1.99 11.35 10.64
CA GLY A 275 0.68 11.17 11.25
C GLY A 275 0.68 10.17 12.39
N TRP A 276 -0.29 9.25 12.39
CA TRP A 276 -0.40 8.18 13.36
C TRP A 276 0.50 7.00 12.99
N ASP A 277 1.19 6.43 13.98
CA ASP A 277 2.07 5.27 13.80
C ASP A 277 1.78 4.16 14.80
N PRO A 278 0.96 3.17 14.44
CA PRO A 278 0.67 2.04 15.31
C PRO A 278 1.71 0.90 15.22
N THR A 279 2.80 1.05 14.49
CA THR A 279 3.79 -0.03 14.31
C THR A 279 4.51 -0.41 15.62
N THR A 280 4.41 0.42 16.64
CA THR A 280 5.00 0.20 17.97
C THR A 280 3.95 -0.02 19.05
N GLU A 281 2.66 0.00 18.73
CA GLU A 281 1.58 -0.34 19.67
C GLU A 281 1.64 -1.84 20.00
N PRO A 282 1.11 -2.24 21.18
CA PRO A 282 1.06 -3.65 21.57
C PRO A 282 0.30 -4.52 20.59
#